data_222d6c5c532f8f3d75ffd008ee4cca00
#
_entry.id   222d6c5c532f8f3d75ffd008ee4cca00
#
_cell.length_a   1.000
_cell.length_b   1.000
_cell.length_c   1.000
_cell.angle_alpha   90.00
_cell.angle_beta   90.00
_cell.angle_gamma   90.00
#
_symmetry.space_group_name_H-M   'P 1'
#
loop_
_entity.id
_entity.type
_entity.pdbx_description
1 polymer ?
#
loop_
_entity_poly.entity_id
_entity_poly.type
_entity_poly.pdbx_seq_one_letter_code
_entity_poly.pdbx_strand_id
1 'polypeptide(L)'
;MASLCGKSRFIVSREMGTADINVRLDAERFLWNFIFYFFPMDIENWRKKIDELENTLIGLLNRRAEYAVEIGKIKKSQGLPVLDASREQEILSRVAQKAEVQKGPLSPESMRRIFQVIMAETRQVEK
;
A
#
# COMPACT_ATOMS: atom_id res chain seq x y z
N MET A 1 -27.53 68.44 5.30
CA MET A 1 -27.39 67.88 3.96
C MET A 1 -26.75 66.52 4.05
N ALA A 2 -27.57 65.64 3.83
CA ALA A 2 -27.41 64.43 3.04
C ALA A 2 -26.05 63.75 3.04
N SER A 3 -26.01 62.54 3.46
CA SER A 3 -25.72 61.39 2.62
C SER A 3 -25.39 60.22 3.52
N LEU A 4 -26.26 59.35 3.76
CA LEU A 4 -26.40 58.03 3.15
C LEU A 4 -25.10 57.39 2.66
N CYS A 5 -24.67 56.43 3.36
CA CYS A 5 -24.24 55.21 2.67
C CYS A 5 -24.40 54.00 3.58
N GLY A 6 -25.46 53.30 3.39
CA GLY A 6 -25.64 51.96 3.89
C GLY A 6 -24.65 51.05 3.22
N LYS A 7 -23.83 50.38 3.97
CA LYS A 7 -23.10 49.21 3.50
C LYS A 7 -23.59 48.01 4.27
N SER A 8 -24.53 47.33 3.67
CA SER A 8 -24.88 45.99 4.01
C SER A 8 -23.66 45.08 3.84
N ARG A 9 -23.03 44.77 4.94
CA ARG A 9 -22.11 43.66 4.95
C ARG A 9 -22.91 42.38 5.12
N PHE A 10 -23.19 41.74 4.04
CA PHE A 10 -23.56 40.35 4.07
C PHE A 10 -22.32 39.54 4.41
N ILE A 11 -22.09 39.29 5.70
CA ILE A 11 -21.23 38.21 6.12
C ILE A 11 -22.10 36.98 6.14
N VAL A 12 -22.09 36.24 5.06
CA VAL A 12 -22.61 34.88 5.05
C VAL A 12 -21.51 34.00 5.61
N SER A 13 -21.39 34.00 6.92
CA SER A 13 -20.77 32.88 7.63
C SER A 13 -21.72 31.72 7.53
N ARG A 14 -21.67 31.01 6.44
CA ARG A 14 -22.32 29.72 6.34
C ARG A 14 -21.45 28.75 7.10
N GLU A 15 -21.78 28.57 8.37
CA GLU A 15 -21.34 27.40 9.12
C GLU A 15 -21.88 26.18 8.37
N MET A 16 -21.01 25.52 7.62
CA MET A 16 -21.31 24.22 7.05
C MET A 16 -21.39 23.26 8.25
N GLY A 17 -22.60 22.98 8.68
CA GLY A 17 -22.85 22.06 9.76
C GLY A 17 -22.32 20.67 9.41
N THR A 18 -21.92 19.93 10.43
CA THR A 18 -21.45 18.54 10.30
C THR A 18 -22.44 17.62 9.56
N ALA A 19 -23.73 17.98 9.51
CA ALA A 19 -24.75 17.30 8.73
C ALA A 19 -24.52 17.36 7.20
N ASP A 20 -24.03 18.49 6.69
CA ASP A 20 -23.78 18.65 5.25
C ASP A 20 -22.58 17.81 4.78
N ILE A 21 -21.59 17.61 5.64
CA ILE A 21 -20.42 16.76 5.36
C ILE A 21 -20.83 15.30 5.30
N ASN A 22 -21.68 14.85 6.21
CA ASN A 22 -22.18 13.47 6.24
C ASN A 22 -23.06 13.14 5.03
N VAL A 23 -23.93 14.03 4.62
CA VAL A 23 -24.76 13.88 3.41
C VAL A 23 -23.90 13.82 2.14
N ARG A 24 -22.82 14.59 2.10
CA ARG A 24 -21.89 14.58 0.96
C ARG A 24 -21.08 13.29 0.89
N LEU A 25 -20.59 12.79 2.03
CA LEU A 25 -19.91 11.50 2.12
C LEU A 25 -20.81 10.32 1.78
N ASP A 26 -22.10 10.38 2.18
CA ASP A 26 -23.08 9.36 1.84
C ASP A 26 -23.45 9.40 0.37
N ALA A 27 -23.54 10.57 -0.25
CA ALA A 27 -23.77 10.73 -1.68
C ALA A 27 -22.56 10.22 -2.51
N GLU A 28 -21.34 10.48 -2.07
CA GLU A 28 -20.15 9.92 -2.70
C GLU A 28 -20.08 8.40 -2.55
N ARG A 29 -20.39 7.86 -1.37
CA ARG A 29 -20.49 6.41 -1.14
C ARG A 29 -21.57 5.77 -2.00
N PHE A 30 -22.72 6.45 -2.16
CA PHE A 30 -23.81 5.98 -3.01
C PHE A 30 -23.42 6.02 -4.48
N LEU A 31 -22.75 7.08 -4.95
CA LEU A 31 -22.20 7.20 -6.30
C LEU A 31 -21.14 6.12 -6.59
N TRP A 32 -20.22 5.87 -5.66
CA TRP A 32 -19.24 4.79 -5.78
C TRP A 32 -19.89 3.41 -5.81
N ASN A 33 -20.88 3.16 -4.96
CA ASN A 33 -21.66 1.93 -4.98
C ASN A 33 -22.47 1.80 -6.27
N PHE A 34 -23.08 2.90 -6.77
CA PHE A 34 -23.86 2.91 -8.01
C PHE A 34 -22.95 2.68 -9.23
N ILE A 35 -21.79 3.31 -9.27
CA ILE A 35 -20.78 3.09 -10.33
C ILE A 35 -20.27 1.63 -10.29
N PHE A 36 -20.06 1.08 -9.10
CA PHE A 36 -19.65 -0.33 -8.94
C PHE A 36 -20.73 -1.33 -9.35
N TYR A 37 -22.02 -0.99 -9.17
CA TYR A 37 -23.15 -1.85 -9.57
C TYR A 37 -23.51 -1.69 -11.06
N PHE A 38 -23.29 -0.51 -11.63
CA PHE A 38 -23.70 -0.20 -13.01
C PHE A 38 -22.61 -0.46 -14.05
N PHE A 39 -21.35 -0.50 -13.64
CA PHE A 39 -20.23 -0.99 -14.45
C PHE A 39 -19.61 -2.19 -13.73
N PRO A 40 -20.11 -3.41 -14.00
CA PRO A 40 -19.39 -4.59 -13.55
C PRO A 40 -17.99 -4.52 -14.14
N MET A 41 -16.98 -4.36 -13.27
CA MET A 41 -15.60 -4.44 -13.71
C MET A 41 -15.40 -5.84 -14.30
N ASP A 42 -15.26 -5.89 -15.60
CA ASP A 42 -14.98 -7.08 -16.36
C ASP A 42 -13.67 -7.74 -15.88
N ILE A 43 -13.57 -9.05 -16.04
CA ILE A 43 -12.37 -9.84 -15.71
C ILE A 43 -11.12 -9.20 -16.30
N GLU A 44 -11.21 -8.66 -17.53
CA GLU A 44 -10.11 -7.98 -18.20
C GLU A 44 -9.65 -6.71 -17.46
N ASN A 45 -10.53 -5.96 -16.86
CA ASN A 45 -10.17 -4.79 -16.06
C ASN A 45 -9.44 -5.17 -14.77
N TRP A 46 -9.83 -6.29 -14.15
CA TRP A 46 -9.13 -6.81 -12.98
C TRP A 46 -7.75 -7.37 -13.34
N ARG A 47 -7.64 -8.06 -14.47
CA ARG A 47 -6.35 -8.54 -14.99
C ARG A 47 -5.39 -7.39 -15.24
N LYS A 48 -5.82 -6.33 -15.91
CA LYS A 48 -4.99 -5.13 -16.12
C LYS A 48 -4.47 -4.53 -14.82
N LYS A 49 -5.32 -4.46 -13.79
CA LYS A 49 -4.88 -3.99 -12.45
C LYS A 49 -3.85 -4.92 -11.81
N ILE A 50 -3.99 -6.23 -12.00
CA ILE A 50 -3.00 -7.21 -11.54
C ILE A 50 -1.68 -7.00 -12.28
N ASP A 51 -1.72 -6.85 -13.61
CA ASP A 51 -0.52 -6.62 -14.44
C ASP A 51 0.23 -5.34 -14.01
N GLU A 52 -0.49 -4.27 -13.69
CA GLU A 52 0.11 -3.03 -13.15
C GLU A 52 0.80 -3.25 -11.80
N LEU A 53 0.17 -4.05 -10.91
CA LEU A 53 0.76 -4.42 -9.63
C LEU A 53 1.98 -5.33 -9.80
N GLU A 54 1.95 -6.26 -10.76
CA GLU A 54 3.10 -7.14 -11.07
C GLU A 54 4.32 -6.33 -11.50
N ASN A 55 4.16 -5.32 -12.36
CA ASN A 55 5.24 -4.43 -12.74
C ASN A 55 5.87 -3.72 -11.53
N THR A 56 5.04 -3.24 -10.62
CA THR A 56 5.49 -2.61 -9.37
C THR A 56 6.22 -3.61 -8.48
N LEU A 57 5.67 -4.82 -8.33
CA LEU A 57 6.23 -5.89 -7.52
C LEU A 57 7.62 -6.31 -8.04
N ILE A 58 7.77 -6.49 -9.36
CA ILE A 58 9.05 -6.80 -9.99
C ILE A 58 10.09 -5.72 -9.66
N GLY A 59 9.73 -4.45 -9.75
CA GLY A 59 10.59 -3.33 -9.39
C GLY A 59 11.04 -3.36 -7.92
N LEU A 60 10.12 -3.68 -7.01
CA LEU A 60 10.41 -3.80 -5.58
C LEU A 60 11.30 -5.00 -5.26
N LEU A 61 11.07 -6.14 -5.91
CA LEU A 61 11.91 -7.33 -5.75
C LEU A 61 13.35 -7.08 -6.25
N ASN A 62 13.51 -6.44 -7.40
CA ASN A 62 14.83 -6.06 -7.91
C ASN A 62 15.56 -5.13 -6.96
N ARG A 63 14.88 -4.10 -6.46
CA ARG A 63 15.48 -3.18 -5.47
C ARG A 63 15.90 -3.91 -4.19
N ARG A 64 15.08 -4.85 -3.73
CA ARG A 64 15.44 -5.69 -2.58
C ARG A 64 16.68 -6.53 -2.87
N ALA A 65 16.80 -7.09 -4.07
CA ALA A 65 17.96 -7.87 -4.50
C ALA A 65 19.23 -7.00 -4.57
N GLU A 66 19.13 -5.77 -5.07
CA GLU A 66 20.25 -4.80 -5.08
C GLU A 66 20.79 -4.55 -3.65
N TYR A 67 19.90 -4.34 -2.68
CA TYR A 67 20.32 -4.17 -1.29
C TYR A 67 20.97 -5.43 -0.72
N ALA A 68 20.51 -6.61 -1.12
CA ALA A 68 21.12 -7.87 -0.71
C ALA A 68 22.54 -8.05 -1.29
N VAL A 69 22.75 -7.63 -2.54
CA VAL A 69 24.10 -7.61 -3.14
C VAL A 69 25.05 -6.74 -2.33
N GLU A 70 24.62 -5.55 -1.90
CA GLU A 70 25.46 -4.67 -1.08
C GLU A 70 25.76 -5.29 0.30
N ILE A 71 24.76 -5.93 0.92
CA ILE A 71 24.96 -6.70 2.15
C ILE A 71 25.95 -7.86 1.94
N GLY A 72 25.83 -8.57 0.80
CA GLY A 72 26.75 -9.65 0.44
C GLY A 72 28.21 -9.19 0.36
N LYS A 73 28.46 -8.03 -0.26
CA LYS A 73 29.80 -7.42 -0.32
C LYS A 73 30.37 -7.14 1.08
N ILE A 74 29.54 -6.60 1.98
CA ILE A 74 29.93 -6.33 3.37
C ILE A 74 30.25 -7.64 4.11
N LYS A 75 29.34 -8.63 4.02
CA LYS A 75 29.56 -9.95 4.63
C LYS A 75 30.86 -10.59 4.16
N LYS A 76 31.12 -10.52 2.85
CA LYS A 76 32.34 -11.06 2.23
C LYS A 76 33.59 -10.37 2.78
N SER A 77 33.57 -9.04 2.91
CA SER A 77 34.70 -8.28 3.46
C SER A 77 34.96 -8.59 4.95
N GLN A 78 33.92 -8.98 5.67
CA GLN A 78 33.98 -9.31 7.12
C GLN A 78 34.13 -10.82 7.39
N GLY A 79 34.17 -11.66 6.36
CA GLY A 79 34.22 -13.12 6.52
C GLY A 79 32.95 -13.73 7.12
N LEU A 80 31.80 -13.05 6.99
CA LEU A 80 30.53 -13.52 7.52
C LEU A 80 29.82 -14.45 6.53
N PRO A 81 29.04 -15.44 7.02
CA PRO A 81 28.28 -16.34 6.16
C PRO A 81 27.14 -15.59 5.45
N VAL A 82 26.82 -15.98 4.21
CA VAL A 82 25.69 -15.45 3.46
C VAL A 82 24.37 -15.74 4.17
N LEU A 83 24.21 -16.98 4.66
CA LEU A 83 23.01 -17.40 5.40
C LEU A 83 23.04 -16.84 6.82
N ASP A 84 22.03 -16.05 7.14
CA ASP A 84 21.69 -15.60 8.49
C ASP A 84 20.33 -16.15 8.89
N ALA A 85 20.32 -17.33 9.48
CA ALA A 85 19.10 -18.03 9.87
C ALA A 85 18.25 -17.25 10.89
N SER A 86 18.92 -16.53 11.81
CA SER A 86 18.23 -15.70 12.81
C SER A 86 17.48 -14.56 12.14
N ARG A 87 18.12 -13.88 11.20
CA ARG A 87 17.53 -12.79 10.42
C ARG A 87 16.36 -13.26 9.55
N GLU A 88 16.49 -14.43 8.94
CA GLU A 88 15.39 -15.00 8.14
C GLU A 88 14.17 -15.31 9.02
N GLN A 89 14.34 -15.89 10.19
CA GLN A 89 13.25 -16.15 11.13
C GLN A 89 12.58 -14.85 11.62
N GLU A 90 13.36 -13.83 11.91
CA GLU A 90 12.84 -12.51 12.26
C GLU A 90 11.96 -11.94 11.15
N ILE A 91 12.42 -12.00 9.88
CA ILE A 91 11.66 -11.54 8.73
C ILE A 91 10.34 -12.30 8.60
N LEU A 92 10.36 -13.62 8.69
CA LEU A 92 9.16 -14.46 8.57
C LEU A 92 8.15 -14.17 9.66
N SER A 93 8.60 -13.98 10.90
CA SER A 93 7.73 -13.62 12.02
C SER A 93 7.07 -12.27 11.82
N ARG A 94 7.86 -11.27 11.43
CA ARG A 94 7.38 -9.91 11.15
C ARG A 94 6.38 -9.88 9.99
N VAL A 95 6.63 -10.64 8.92
CA VAL A 95 5.74 -10.71 7.76
C VAL A 95 4.40 -11.35 8.13
N ALA A 96 4.42 -12.46 8.87
CA ALA A 96 3.20 -13.10 9.35
C ALA A 96 2.36 -12.16 10.23
N GLN A 97 3.00 -11.46 11.14
CA GLN A 97 2.36 -10.49 12.03
C GLN A 97 1.72 -9.33 11.26
N LYS A 98 2.42 -8.79 10.26
CA LYS A 98 1.88 -7.75 9.38
C LYS A 98 0.69 -8.24 8.57
N ALA A 99 0.74 -9.46 8.03
CA ALA A 99 -0.36 -10.05 7.28
C ALA A 99 -1.60 -10.23 8.15
N GLU A 100 -1.44 -10.62 9.41
CA GLU A 100 -2.53 -10.77 10.37
C GLU A 100 -3.18 -9.42 10.69
N VAL A 101 -2.40 -8.37 10.88
CA VAL A 101 -2.90 -7.01 11.13
C VAL A 101 -3.64 -6.43 9.92
N GLN A 102 -3.12 -6.64 8.71
CA GLN A 102 -3.72 -6.11 7.48
C GLN A 102 -5.01 -6.83 7.06
N LYS A 103 -5.25 -8.04 7.55
CA LYS A 103 -6.45 -8.85 7.27
C LYS A 103 -6.80 -8.95 5.78
N GLY A 104 -5.78 -9.12 4.94
CA GLY A 104 -5.95 -9.32 3.51
C GLY A 104 -6.44 -10.75 3.17
N PRO A 105 -6.70 -11.06 1.89
CA PRO A 105 -7.12 -12.38 1.44
C PRO A 105 -6.03 -13.44 1.55
N LEU A 106 -4.75 -13.05 1.64
CA LEU A 106 -3.64 -13.96 1.85
C LEU A 106 -3.43 -14.22 3.35
N SER A 107 -3.41 -15.50 3.72
CA SER A 107 -3.16 -15.88 5.11
C SER A 107 -1.72 -15.53 5.54
N PRO A 108 -1.46 -15.34 6.86
CA PRO A 108 -0.12 -15.16 7.38
C PRO A 108 0.85 -16.26 6.94
N GLU A 109 0.39 -17.51 6.87
CA GLU A 109 1.18 -18.65 6.43
C GLU A 109 1.50 -18.59 4.92
N SER A 110 0.56 -18.14 4.10
CA SER A 110 0.82 -17.91 2.67
C SER A 110 1.87 -16.82 2.46
N MET A 111 1.81 -15.74 3.22
CA MET A 111 2.81 -14.68 3.20
C MET A 111 4.19 -15.20 3.65
N ARG A 112 4.26 -16.06 4.66
CA ARG A 112 5.51 -16.70 5.07
C ARG A 112 6.14 -17.47 3.93
N ARG A 113 5.37 -18.33 3.25
CA ARG A 113 5.88 -19.12 2.11
C ARG A 113 6.41 -18.26 0.98
N ILE A 114 5.69 -17.19 0.62
CA ILE A 114 6.14 -16.25 -0.41
C ILE A 114 7.48 -15.63 -0.02
N PHE A 115 7.60 -15.15 1.21
CA PHE A 115 8.84 -14.52 1.68
C PHE A 115 10.00 -15.51 1.84
N GLN A 116 9.73 -16.78 2.15
CA GLN A 116 10.76 -17.83 2.12
C GLN A 116 11.38 -17.96 0.72
N VAL A 117 10.55 -17.98 -0.33
CA VAL A 117 11.04 -18.03 -1.71
C VAL A 117 11.83 -16.76 -2.06
N ILE A 118 11.28 -15.59 -1.75
CA ILE A 118 11.98 -14.31 -1.99
C ILE A 118 13.35 -14.29 -1.32
N MET A 119 13.49 -14.78 -0.09
CA MET A 119 14.76 -14.82 0.62
C MET A 119 15.72 -15.86 0.01
N ALA A 120 15.19 -17.02 -0.39
CA ALA A 120 15.99 -18.04 -1.05
C ALA A 120 16.60 -17.55 -2.36
N GLU A 121 15.80 -16.90 -3.20
CA GLU A 121 16.28 -16.31 -4.47
C GLU A 121 17.24 -15.14 -4.23
N THR A 122 16.96 -14.29 -3.25
CA THR A 122 17.85 -13.18 -2.91
C THR A 122 19.23 -13.67 -2.44
N ARG A 123 19.32 -14.77 -1.71
CA ARG A 123 20.61 -15.39 -1.31
C ARG A 123 21.48 -15.82 -2.50
N GLN A 124 20.88 -16.12 -3.64
CA GLN A 124 21.66 -16.48 -4.83
C GLN A 124 22.46 -15.30 -5.37
N VAL A 125 21.97 -14.09 -5.22
CA VAL A 125 22.64 -12.86 -5.69
C VAL A 125 23.58 -12.24 -4.65
N GLU A 126 23.51 -12.67 -3.37
CA GLU A 126 24.44 -12.25 -2.31
C GLU A 126 25.85 -12.91 -2.43
N LYS A 127 25.98 -13.97 -3.23
CA LYS A 127 27.25 -14.69 -3.43
C LYS A 127 28.21 -13.88 -4.28
#